data_6fde02176283b909ef217c7418dbc55b
#
_entry.id   6fde02176283b909ef217c7418dbc55b
#
_cell.length_a   1.000
_cell.length_b   1.000
_cell.length_c   1.000
_cell.angle_alpha   90.00
_cell.angle_beta   90.00
_cell.angle_gamma   90.00
#
_symmetry.space_group_name_H-M   'P 1'
#
loop_
_entity.id
_entity.type
_entity.pdbx_description
1 polymer ?
#
loop_
_entity_poly.entity_id
_entity_poly.type
_entity_poly.pdbx_seq_one_letter_code
_entity_poly.pdbx_strand_id
1 'polypeptide(L)'
;MFFCPVNQVTRLDEEVEKSDTICMKSDSDKRYIYIENLGCAKNQVDAEVLACSLEKDGWILTGNAENADLIFVNTCGFIESAREESIDTFFSLKNQFPKAKIVISGCLAQRYAQELQEQIPEADGIFGNRDLAKVNDFVKDIIGKKKETKLQVPEYPDPDEDIYERNELFNYPGSAFLKISEGCNHRCGFCAIPLIRGPLRSRPKAKILAEAKELVSRDIREINLIAQDLAAYGTDWDGKSHFLELLQAITDIEGTFKVRLLYIHPDAFPLELLDMVRKNDKIIPYFDIPIQHASEKLLRPMKRVGDEKIYTDLITRIRTALPECVIRTTIMLGFPGETDEDFDKVYEFVKDNRFNWMGSFVYSLEEGTYAYGLTTEKEHKALAKVAKSRQKKLQKLQEKITSECLQSFVGKEYDVLIEELVEGEDLAIGRIWAQAPEVDGLTVVMGRDMVPGKVYRCGITKVNGIDLEAVKL
;
A
#
# COMPACT_ATOMS: atom_id res chain seq x y z
N MET A 1 -7.31 9.38 5.64
CA MET A 1 -6.77 8.02 5.75
C MET A 1 -7.51 7.39 6.91
N PHE A 2 -8.44 6.52 6.65
CA PHE A 2 -8.84 5.56 7.65
C PHE A 2 -7.81 4.44 7.54
N PHE A 3 -6.86 4.41 8.46
CA PHE A 3 -6.09 3.20 8.70
C PHE A 3 -7.06 2.23 9.36
N CYS A 4 -7.51 1.23 8.63
CA CYS A 4 -8.06 0.04 9.25
C CYS A 4 -6.85 -0.66 9.90
N PRO A 5 -6.88 -0.96 11.18
CA PRO A 5 -5.85 -1.79 11.77
C PRO A 5 -6.04 -3.19 11.19
N VAL A 6 -5.27 -3.54 10.17
CA VAL A 6 -5.13 -4.94 9.72
C VAL A 6 -4.27 -5.64 10.77
N ASN A 7 -4.88 -5.94 11.90
CA ASN A 7 -4.27 -6.74 12.93
C ASN A 7 -5.25 -7.82 13.33
N GLN A 8 -5.25 -8.87 12.53
CA GLN A 8 -5.46 -10.23 13.01
C GLN A 8 -5.27 -11.18 11.82
N VAL A 9 -4.07 -11.72 11.67
CA VAL A 9 -3.91 -12.99 10.96
C VAL A 9 -4.58 -14.04 11.83
N THR A 10 -5.88 -14.24 11.65
CA THR A 10 -6.58 -15.39 12.20
C THR A 10 -6.14 -16.60 11.39
N ARG A 11 -5.12 -17.29 11.89
CA ARG A 11 -4.81 -18.65 11.43
C ARG A 11 -5.97 -19.55 11.91
N LEU A 12 -6.63 -20.20 10.97
CA LEU A 12 -7.30 -21.45 11.23
C LEU A 12 -6.20 -22.47 11.58
N ASP A 13 -6.18 -22.95 12.81
CA ASP A 13 -5.39 -24.09 13.24
C ASP A 13 -5.99 -25.34 12.58
N GLU A 14 -5.59 -25.65 11.34
CA GLU A 14 -5.79 -26.99 10.78
C GLU A 14 -4.56 -27.82 11.12
N GLU A 15 -4.77 -28.80 11.99
CA GLU A 15 -3.84 -29.89 12.26
C GLU A 15 -3.55 -30.66 10.96
N VAL A 16 -2.40 -30.40 10.38
CA VAL A 16 -1.85 -31.27 9.32
C VAL A 16 -1.11 -32.40 9.99
N GLU A 17 -1.68 -33.60 9.96
CA GLU A 17 -0.97 -34.85 10.28
C GLU A 17 0.28 -34.99 9.43
N LYS A 18 1.43 -34.92 10.07
CA LYS A 18 2.73 -35.15 9.45
C LYS A 18 3.08 -36.63 9.46
N SER A 19 3.20 -37.22 8.29
CA SER A 19 4.14 -38.33 8.07
C SER A 19 5.41 -37.71 7.50
N ASP A 20 6.49 -37.78 8.22
CA ASP A 20 7.82 -38.28 7.87
C ASP A 20 8.91 -37.66 8.74
N THR A 21 9.78 -38.54 9.19
CA THR A 21 10.87 -38.42 10.14
C THR A 21 11.86 -37.31 9.75
N ILE A 22 11.75 -36.13 10.34
CA ILE A 22 12.81 -35.12 10.40
C ILE A 22 13.25 -35.00 11.86
N CYS A 23 14.56 -35.03 12.07
CA CYS A 23 15.25 -34.90 13.35
C CYS A 23 14.61 -33.78 14.22
N MET A 24 13.87 -34.17 15.27
CA MET A 24 13.21 -33.20 16.17
C MET A 24 14.28 -32.39 16.91
N LYS A 25 14.41 -31.11 16.56
CA LYS A 25 15.00 -30.14 17.47
C LYS A 25 14.10 -30.06 18.71
N SER A 26 14.70 -29.97 19.91
CA SER A 26 13.96 -29.80 21.14
C SER A 26 13.11 -28.52 21.08
N ASP A 27 11.93 -28.50 21.69
CA ASP A 27 11.06 -27.32 21.73
C ASP A 27 11.77 -26.06 22.29
N SER A 28 12.85 -26.25 23.05
CA SER A 28 13.70 -25.17 23.56
C SER A 28 14.54 -24.42 22.52
N ASP A 29 14.63 -24.94 21.27
CA ASP A 29 15.46 -24.36 20.21
C ASP A 29 14.64 -23.61 19.13
N LYS A 30 13.33 -23.63 19.23
CA LYS A 30 12.43 -22.87 18.31
C LYS A 30 12.48 -21.39 18.66
N ARG A 31 12.66 -20.54 17.64
CA ARG A 31 12.64 -19.08 17.76
C ARG A 31 11.51 -18.50 16.94
N TYR A 32 10.71 -17.68 17.57
CA TYR A 32 9.50 -17.09 16.97
C TYR A 32 9.69 -15.61 16.66
N ILE A 33 9.22 -15.20 15.48
CA ILE A 33 9.20 -13.80 15.06
C ILE A 33 7.77 -13.36 14.84
N TYR A 34 7.46 -12.14 15.30
CA TYR A 34 6.24 -11.39 14.99
C TYR A 34 6.60 -10.12 14.22
N ILE A 35 5.81 -9.77 13.21
CA ILE A 35 5.99 -8.54 12.44
C ILE A 35 4.72 -7.71 12.55
N GLU A 36 4.81 -6.58 13.24
CA GLU A 36 3.81 -5.54 13.25
C GLU A 36 4.03 -4.66 12.02
N ASN A 37 3.09 -4.67 11.07
CA ASN A 37 3.24 -3.94 9.82
C ASN A 37 2.38 -2.69 9.80
N LEU A 38 3.03 -1.53 9.75
CA LEU A 38 2.40 -0.23 9.67
C LEU A 38 2.69 0.41 8.30
N GLY A 39 1.73 1.18 7.79
CA GLY A 39 1.95 1.97 6.59
C GLY A 39 1.25 1.42 5.35
N CYS A 40 1.92 1.36 4.21
CA CYS A 40 1.31 1.13 2.90
C CYS A 40 1.64 -0.25 2.33
N ALA A 41 0.98 -0.61 1.23
CA ALA A 41 1.22 -1.85 0.49
C ALA A 41 2.71 -2.15 0.18
N LYS A 42 3.56 -1.10 -0.01
CA LYS A 42 4.99 -1.30 -0.23
C LYS A 42 5.69 -1.78 1.04
N ASN A 43 5.30 -1.22 2.20
CA ASN A 43 5.81 -1.69 3.50
C ASN A 43 5.36 -3.12 3.78
N GLN A 44 4.14 -3.48 3.39
CA GLN A 44 3.65 -4.84 3.57
C GLN A 44 4.50 -5.85 2.77
N VAL A 45 4.79 -5.58 1.49
CA VAL A 45 5.70 -6.42 0.70
C VAL A 45 7.10 -6.48 1.34
N ASP A 46 7.60 -5.38 1.91
CA ASP A 46 8.87 -5.39 2.64
C ASP A 46 8.81 -6.31 3.87
N ALA A 47 7.70 -6.29 4.63
CA ALA A 47 7.50 -7.16 5.79
C ALA A 47 7.42 -8.65 5.40
N GLU A 48 6.74 -8.98 4.31
CA GLU A 48 6.65 -10.33 3.76
C GLU A 48 8.03 -10.88 3.33
N VAL A 49 8.86 -10.01 2.71
CA VAL A 49 10.25 -10.33 2.35
C VAL A 49 11.11 -10.56 3.60
N LEU A 50 10.98 -9.70 4.61
CA LEU A 50 11.68 -9.87 5.90
C LEU A 50 11.31 -11.20 6.56
N ALA A 51 10.01 -11.53 6.62
CA ALA A 51 9.52 -12.78 7.16
C ALA A 51 10.15 -13.98 6.44
N CYS A 52 10.07 -14.03 5.11
CA CYS A 52 10.64 -15.10 4.31
C CYS A 52 12.17 -15.26 4.51
N SER A 53 12.90 -14.14 4.57
CA SER A 53 14.34 -14.15 4.79
C SER A 53 14.71 -14.75 6.16
N LEU A 54 13.96 -14.41 7.20
CA LEU A 54 14.16 -14.91 8.55
C LEU A 54 13.72 -16.36 8.71
N GLU A 55 12.62 -16.78 8.05
CA GLU A 55 12.20 -18.18 8.01
C GLU A 55 13.28 -19.11 7.41
N LYS A 56 13.96 -18.66 6.36
CA LYS A 56 15.10 -19.38 5.78
C LYS A 56 16.29 -19.53 6.76
N ASP A 57 16.44 -18.60 7.71
CA ASP A 57 17.47 -18.68 8.78
C ASP A 57 16.95 -19.45 10.03
N GLY A 58 15.77 -20.07 9.93
CA GLY A 58 15.21 -20.97 10.94
C GLY A 58 14.30 -20.31 11.98
N TRP A 59 13.85 -19.08 11.76
CA TRP A 59 12.79 -18.43 12.53
C TRP A 59 11.42 -18.98 12.14
N ILE A 60 10.45 -18.91 13.04
CA ILE A 60 9.05 -19.30 12.79
C ILE A 60 8.20 -18.05 12.92
N LEU A 61 7.51 -17.68 11.83
CA LEU A 61 6.57 -16.58 11.86
C LEU A 61 5.36 -16.95 12.74
N THR A 62 4.97 -16.06 13.64
CA THR A 62 3.78 -16.23 14.50
C THR A 62 2.81 -15.09 14.31
N GLY A 63 1.51 -15.38 14.36
CA GLY A 63 0.44 -14.38 14.37
C GLY A 63 0.20 -13.74 15.74
N ASN A 64 0.87 -14.22 16.81
CA ASN A 64 0.68 -13.71 18.17
C ASN A 64 2.02 -13.20 18.75
N ALA A 65 2.06 -11.90 19.05
CA ALA A 65 3.24 -11.25 19.63
C ALA A 65 3.67 -11.82 21.00
N GLU A 66 2.74 -12.40 21.79
CA GLU A 66 3.06 -13.04 23.07
C GLU A 66 4.07 -14.17 22.94
N ASN A 67 4.06 -14.88 21.83
CA ASN A 67 4.90 -16.02 21.57
C ASN A 67 6.23 -15.66 20.92
N ALA A 68 6.45 -14.36 20.59
CA ALA A 68 7.59 -13.92 19.84
C ALA A 68 8.83 -13.70 20.73
N ASP A 69 9.97 -14.23 20.27
CA ASP A 69 11.30 -13.90 20.80
C ASP A 69 11.83 -12.61 20.20
N LEU A 70 11.40 -12.30 18.97
CA LEU A 70 11.78 -11.13 18.18
C LEU A 70 10.55 -10.49 17.55
N ILE A 71 10.40 -9.19 17.74
CA ILE A 71 9.32 -8.38 17.16
C ILE A 71 9.93 -7.35 16.23
N PHE A 72 9.49 -7.31 14.97
CA PHE A 72 9.76 -6.21 14.07
C PHE A 72 8.56 -5.27 14.01
N VAL A 73 8.78 -3.99 14.27
CA VAL A 73 7.81 -2.93 13.97
C VAL A 73 8.21 -2.31 12.64
N ASN A 74 7.53 -2.71 11.58
CA ASN A 74 7.78 -2.21 10.21
C ASN A 74 7.04 -0.89 10.01
N THR A 75 7.75 0.20 10.16
CA THR A 75 7.23 1.55 10.39
C THR A 75 7.03 2.37 9.13
N CYS A 76 6.10 3.34 9.21
CA CYS A 76 5.92 4.38 8.20
C CYS A 76 6.67 5.67 8.61
N GLY A 77 7.47 6.23 7.69
CA GLY A 77 8.22 7.47 7.89
C GLY A 77 7.80 8.60 6.96
N PHE A 78 6.62 8.50 6.31
CA PHE A 78 6.22 9.40 5.23
C PHE A 78 5.60 10.71 5.73
N ILE A 79 4.72 10.65 6.73
CA ILE A 79 4.05 11.82 7.33
C ILE A 79 4.12 11.76 8.86
N GLU A 80 3.99 12.94 9.50
CA GLU A 80 4.12 13.08 10.96
C GLU A 80 3.21 12.12 11.74
N SER A 81 1.91 12.07 11.43
CA SER A 81 0.96 11.20 12.13
C SER A 81 1.29 9.71 12.03
N ALA A 82 1.86 9.28 10.91
CA ALA A 82 2.27 7.88 10.76
C ALA A 82 3.58 7.57 11.51
N ARG A 83 4.44 8.59 11.71
CA ARG A 83 5.61 8.47 12.59
C ARG A 83 5.21 8.35 14.05
N GLU A 84 4.26 9.19 14.50
CA GLU A 84 3.69 9.12 15.86
C GLU A 84 3.08 7.74 16.12
N GLU A 85 2.21 7.25 15.25
CA GLU A 85 1.62 5.91 15.33
C GLU A 85 2.71 4.82 15.43
N SER A 86 3.76 4.91 14.61
CA SER A 86 4.85 3.95 14.60
C SER A 86 5.62 3.92 15.93
N ILE A 87 5.87 5.09 16.53
CA ILE A 87 6.55 5.22 17.82
C ILE A 87 5.66 4.72 18.96
N ASP A 88 4.39 5.10 18.97
CA ASP A 88 3.42 4.67 19.97
C ASP A 88 3.25 3.15 19.96
N THR A 89 3.17 2.54 18.77
CA THR A 89 3.09 1.09 18.60
C THR A 89 4.35 0.41 19.15
N PHE A 90 5.53 0.93 18.85
CA PHE A 90 6.79 0.41 19.40
C PHE A 90 6.77 0.38 20.93
N PHE A 91 6.43 1.50 21.58
CA PHE A 91 6.39 1.57 23.04
C PHE A 91 5.29 0.69 23.65
N SER A 92 4.14 0.59 22.97
CA SER A 92 3.07 -0.33 23.39
C SER A 92 3.55 -1.77 23.43
N LEU A 93 4.18 -2.24 22.34
CA LEU A 93 4.73 -3.60 22.25
C LEU A 93 5.87 -3.82 23.26
N LYS A 94 6.74 -2.83 23.44
CA LYS A 94 7.85 -2.93 24.43
C LYS A 94 7.36 -3.07 25.86
N ASN A 95 6.27 -2.38 26.20
CA ASN A 95 5.65 -2.48 27.51
C ASN A 95 4.90 -3.80 27.71
N GLN A 96 4.23 -4.30 26.69
CA GLN A 96 3.46 -5.55 26.74
C GLN A 96 4.38 -6.79 26.73
N PHE A 97 5.46 -6.76 25.96
CA PHE A 97 6.36 -7.90 25.74
C PHE A 97 7.82 -7.57 26.11
N PRO A 98 8.11 -7.28 27.40
CA PRO A 98 9.43 -6.79 27.83
C PRO A 98 10.56 -7.83 27.68
N LYS A 99 10.23 -9.10 27.44
CA LYS A 99 11.21 -10.18 27.21
C LYS A 99 11.61 -10.31 25.75
N ALA A 100 10.74 -9.93 24.83
CA ALA A 100 11.02 -9.98 23.39
C ALA A 100 12.05 -8.92 23.00
N LYS A 101 12.88 -9.26 22.02
CA LYS A 101 13.71 -8.28 21.33
C LYS A 101 12.83 -7.47 20.37
N ILE A 102 12.90 -6.14 20.40
CA ILE A 102 12.07 -5.30 19.52
C ILE A 102 12.93 -4.43 18.62
N VAL A 103 12.69 -4.55 17.33
CA VAL A 103 13.39 -3.83 16.25
C VAL A 103 12.44 -2.83 15.61
N ILE A 104 12.89 -1.59 15.44
CA ILE A 104 12.25 -0.59 14.60
C ILE A 104 12.79 -0.77 13.18
N SER A 105 11.93 -1.05 12.21
CA SER A 105 12.30 -1.23 10.81
C SER A 105 11.44 -0.38 9.87
N GLY A 106 11.73 -0.41 8.58
CA GLY A 106 10.92 0.26 7.57
C GLY A 106 11.31 1.70 7.26
N CYS A 107 10.32 2.48 6.80
CA CYS A 107 10.55 3.84 6.27
C CYS A 107 11.02 4.84 7.34
N LEU A 108 10.51 4.75 8.57
CA LEU A 108 10.93 5.62 9.66
C LEU A 108 12.37 5.31 10.06
N ALA A 109 12.69 4.02 10.23
CA ALA A 109 14.05 3.56 10.52
C ALA A 109 15.06 4.00 9.45
N GLN A 110 14.67 3.93 8.17
CA GLN A 110 15.52 4.36 7.06
C GLN A 110 15.79 5.87 7.07
N ARG A 111 14.81 6.68 7.46
CA ARG A 111 14.87 8.14 7.35
C ARG A 111 15.54 8.79 8.56
N TYR A 112 15.27 8.30 9.75
CA TYR A 112 15.63 8.91 11.03
C TYR A 112 16.44 7.96 11.92
N ALA A 113 17.29 7.15 11.31
CA ALA A 113 18.01 6.08 12.00
C ALA A 113 18.86 6.54 13.19
N GLN A 114 19.59 7.66 13.02
CA GLN A 114 20.48 8.19 14.08
C GLN A 114 19.66 8.79 15.20
N GLU A 115 18.64 9.59 14.88
CA GLU A 115 17.73 10.20 15.84
C GLU A 115 16.99 9.13 16.66
N LEU A 116 16.54 8.06 16.02
CA LEU A 116 15.90 6.94 16.70
C LEU A 116 16.87 6.22 17.66
N GLN A 117 18.12 6.03 17.25
CA GLN A 117 19.14 5.40 18.09
C GLN A 117 19.44 6.22 19.34
N GLU A 118 19.46 7.56 19.21
CA GLU A 118 19.73 8.48 20.31
C GLU A 118 18.51 8.64 21.25
N GLN A 119 17.30 8.68 20.68
CA GLN A 119 16.08 9.03 21.41
C GLN A 119 15.30 7.81 21.91
N ILE A 120 15.50 6.62 21.33
CA ILE A 120 14.82 5.37 21.71
C ILE A 120 15.85 4.29 22.06
N PRO A 121 16.61 4.45 23.16
CA PRO A 121 17.61 3.45 23.60
C PRO A 121 16.97 2.12 24.03
N GLU A 122 15.64 2.07 24.19
CA GLU A 122 14.87 0.87 24.49
C GLU A 122 14.76 -0.08 23.28
N ALA A 123 14.99 0.40 22.06
CA ALA A 123 15.01 -0.44 20.88
C ALA A 123 16.22 -1.37 20.90
N ASP A 124 16.00 -2.66 20.66
CA ASP A 124 17.10 -3.63 20.56
C ASP A 124 17.85 -3.48 19.22
N GLY A 125 17.18 -2.91 18.19
CA GLY A 125 17.79 -2.59 16.93
C GLY A 125 16.97 -1.66 16.06
N ILE A 126 17.64 -1.04 15.08
CA ILE A 126 17.04 -0.17 14.06
C ILE A 126 17.54 -0.65 12.70
N PHE A 127 16.59 -1.01 11.81
CA PHE A 127 16.90 -1.60 10.51
C PHE A 127 16.21 -0.86 9.37
N GLY A 128 16.99 -0.27 8.46
CA GLY A 128 16.47 0.43 7.27
C GLY A 128 15.91 -0.53 6.21
N ASN A 129 15.17 0.02 5.23
CA ASN A 129 14.41 -0.77 4.26
C ASN A 129 14.99 -0.80 2.83
N ARG A 130 16.22 -0.32 2.60
CA ARG A 130 16.78 -0.27 1.24
C ARG A 130 17.36 -1.59 0.76
N ASP A 131 17.88 -2.41 1.67
CA ASP A 131 18.40 -3.74 1.37
C ASP A 131 17.95 -4.74 2.46
N LEU A 132 16.87 -5.44 2.18
CA LEU A 132 16.25 -6.37 3.12
C LEU A 132 17.03 -7.69 3.26
N ALA A 133 17.91 -8.02 2.30
CA ALA A 133 18.74 -9.23 2.37
C ALA A 133 19.70 -9.22 3.57
N LYS A 134 20.04 -8.03 4.09
CA LYS A 134 20.93 -7.88 5.25
C LYS A 134 20.27 -8.21 6.60
N VAL A 135 18.98 -8.56 6.64
CA VAL A 135 18.25 -8.76 7.91
C VAL A 135 18.78 -9.92 8.73
N ASN A 136 19.21 -11.01 8.10
CA ASN A 136 19.72 -12.19 8.81
C ASN A 136 21.00 -11.90 9.60
N ASP A 137 21.94 -11.18 9.00
CA ASP A 137 23.17 -10.76 9.67
C ASP A 137 22.89 -9.76 10.79
N PHE A 138 21.97 -8.84 10.56
CA PHE A 138 21.52 -7.88 11.56
C PHE A 138 20.89 -8.58 12.78
N VAL A 139 20.02 -9.56 12.59
CA VAL A 139 19.36 -10.29 13.67
C VAL A 139 20.36 -11.14 14.45
N LYS A 140 21.32 -11.81 13.79
CA LYS A 140 22.41 -12.53 14.47
C LYS A 140 23.20 -11.64 15.43
N ASP A 141 23.47 -10.42 15.00
CA ASP A 141 24.16 -9.42 15.82
C ASP A 141 23.33 -8.98 17.05
N ILE A 142 22.01 -8.83 16.92
CA ILE A 142 21.13 -8.44 18.04
C ILE A 142 21.04 -9.56 19.09
N ILE A 143 20.92 -10.81 18.65
CA ILE A 143 20.76 -11.95 19.56
C ILE A 143 22.06 -12.28 20.29
N GLY A 144 23.20 -12.10 19.63
CA GLY A 144 24.53 -12.45 20.16
C GLY A 144 25.14 -11.41 21.13
N LYS A 145 24.61 -10.19 21.25
CA LYS A 145 25.27 -9.08 21.96
C LYS A 145 24.40 -8.41 23.03
N LYS A 146 25.10 -7.82 24.02
CA LYS A 146 24.54 -7.08 25.14
C LYS A 146 24.29 -5.59 24.80
N LYS A 147 23.10 -5.10 25.20
CA LYS A 147 22.76 -3.72 25.66
C LYS A 147 23.00 -2.49 24.78
N GLU A 148 23.52 -2.55 23.59
CA GLU A 148 23.55 -1.38 22.70
C GLU A 148 22.59 -1.56 21.54
N THR A 149 21.78 -0.55 21.25
CA THR A 149 20.89 -0.51 20.09
C THR A 149 21.69 -0.70 18.81
N LYS A 150 21.48 -1.79 18.12
CA LYS A 150 22.15 -2.05 16.85
C LYS A 150 21.52 -1.20 15.74
N LEU A 151 22.33 -0.39 15.08
CA LEU A 151 21.91 0.39 13.91
C LEU A 151 22.45 -0.25 12.63
N GLN A 152 21.54 -0.54 11.70
CA GLN A 152 21.91 -0.91 10.33
C GLN A 152 20.96 -0.26 9.32
N VAL A 153 21.48 0.73 8.63
CA VAL A 153 20.80 1.39 7.51
C VAL A 153 21.53 0.97 6.25
N PRO A 154 21.05 -0.09 5.58
CA PRO A 154 21.74 -0.59 4.40
C PRO A 154 21.70 0.41 3.26
N GLU A 155 22.72 0.37 2.42
CA GLU A 155 22.69 1.00 1.10
C GLU A 155 21.74 0.21 0.17
N TYR A 156 21.74 0.57 -1.11
CA TYR A 156 20.90 -0.14 -2.08
C TYR A 156 21.47 -1.55 -2.34
N PRO A 157 20.59 -2.55 -2.56
CA PRO A 157 21.02 -3.87 -2.98
C PRO A 157 21.66 -3.83 -4.37
N ASP A 158 22.41 -4.87 -4.70
CA ASP A 158 22.88 -5.10 -6.05
C ASP A 158 21.68 -5.15 -7.02
N PRO A 159 21.69 -4.44 -8.15
CA PRO A 159 20.59 -4.48 -9.11
C PRO A 159 20.23 -5.88 -9.61
N ASP A 160 21.19 -6.80 -9.65
CA ASP A 160 20.97 -8.18 -10.08
C ASP A 160 20.44 -9.09 -8.96
N GLU A 161 20.46 -8.63 -7.70
CA GLU A 161 19.96 -9.37 -6.56
C GLU A 161 18.44 -9.23 -6.45
N ASP A 162 17.70 -10.35 -6.57
CA ASP A 162 16.27 -10.37 -6.33
C ASP A 162 15.96 -10.77 -4.90
N ILE A 163 15.62 -9.78 -4.11
CA ILE A 163 15.33 -9.94 -2.68
C ILE A 163 13.82 -10.14 -2.39
N TYR A 164 12.99 -10.26 -3.43
CA TYR A 164 11.52 -10.22 -3.27
C TYR A 164 10.85 -11.61 -3.19
N GLU A 165 11.56 -12.61 -2.66
CA GLU A 165 10.95 -13.91 -2.38
C GLU A 165 10.07 -13.83 -1.12
N ARG A 166 8.86 -14.41 -1.19
CA ARG A 166 7.85 -14.34 -0.14
C ARG A 166 7.10 -15.65 0.00
N ASN A 167 7.17 -16.26 1.18
CA ASN A 167 6.43 -17.48 1.50
C ASN A 167 5.01 -17.16 1.99
N GLU A 168 4.90 -16.26 2.96
CA GLU A 168 3.63 -15.82 3.52
C GLU A 168 3.21 -14.48 2.89
N LEU A 169 1.91 -14.30 2.65
CA LEU A 169 1.31 -13.06 2.20
C LEU A 169 0.45 -12.49 3.31
N PHE A 170 0.62 -11.21 3.60
CA PHE A 170 -0.15 -10.54 4.66
C PHE A 170 -1.45 -9.92 4.15
N ASN A 171 -1.73 -10.08 2.86
CA ASN A 171 -2.99 -9.70 2.25
C ASN A 171 -4.13 -10.61 2.70
N TYR A 172 -5.36 -10.11 2.51
CA TYR A 172 -6.53 -10.99 2.52
C TYR A 172 -6.38 -12.11 1.49
N PRO A 173 -6.92 -13.30 1.78
CA PRO A 173 -6.84 -14.44 0.87
C PRO A 173 -7.32 -14.11 -0.54
N GLY A 174 -6.64 -14.66 -1.54
CA GLY A 174 -6.96 -14.46 -2.96
C GLY A 174 -6.47 -13.15 -3.57
N SER A 175 -5.86 -12.26 -2.79
CA SER A 175 -5.26 -10.99 -3.25
C SER A 175 -3.78 -10.92 -2.89
N ALA A 176 -2.96 -10.29 -3.74
CA ALA A 176 -1.55 -10.05 -3.45
C ALA A 176 -1.07 -8.74 -4.08
N PHE A 177 -0.14 -8.07 -3.41
CA PHE A 177 0.61 -6.97 -4.00
C PHE A 177 1.82 -7.50 -4.76
N LEU A 178 2.07 -6.97 -5.95
CA LEU A 178 3.27 -7.23 -6.75
C LEU A 178 4.02 -5.94 -6.99
N LYS A 179 5.13 -5.77 -6.29
CA LYS A 179 5.96 -4.57 -6.37
C LYS A 179 6.90 -4.67 -7.57
N ILE A 180 6.81 -3.71 -8.52
CA ILE A 180 7.57 -3.73 -9.76
C ILE A 180 8.81 -2.83 -9.75
N SER A 181 8.86 -1.87 -8.82
CA SER A 181 10.01 -0.99 -8.65
C SER A 181 10.07 -0.40 -7.24
N GLU A 182 11.21 0.13 -6.87
CA GLU A 182 11.48 0.87 -5.64
C GLU A 182 11.98 2.28 -5.94
N GLY A 183 11.72 3.21 -5.01
CA GLY A 183 12.17 4.59 -5.14
C GLY A 183 11.44 5.38 -6.23
N CYS A 184 11.81 6.64 -6.42
CA CYS A 184 11.11 7.52 -7.35
C CYS A 184 12.02 8.66 -7.83
N ASN A 185 12.01 8.91 -9.14
CA ASN A 185 12.73 10.02 -9.76
C ASN A 185 11.86 11.28 -9.94
N HIS A 186 10.54 11.20 -9.65
CA HIS A 186 9.72 12.40 -9.57
C HIS A 186 10.18 13.24 -8.38
N ARG A 187 10.35 14.52 -8.62
CA ARG A 187 10.79 15.48 -7.60
C ARG A 187 9.63 16.30 -7.07
N CYS A 188 8.49 15.64 -6.79
CA CYS A 188 7.32 16.32 -6.22
C CYS A 188 7.73 17.11 -4.98
N GLY A 189 7.38 18.40 -4.93
CA GLY A 189 7.91 19.34 -3.94
C GLY A 189 7.62 19.00 -2.47
N PHE A 190 6.59 18.20 -2.23
CA PHE A 190 6.12 17.78 -0.89
C PHE A 190 6.59 16.38 -0.48
N CYS A 191 7.22 15.62 -1.38
CA CYS A 191 7.36 14.17 -1.22
C CYS A 191 8.72 13.79 -0.64
N ALA A 192 8.69 13.04 0.47
CA ALA A 192 9.88 12.52 1.13
C ALA A 192 10.35 11.15 0.57
N ILE A 193 9.63 10.53 -0.36
CA ILE A 193 9.98 9.20 -0.89
C ILE A 193 11.41 9.11 -1.43
N PRO A 194 11.92 10.08 -2.22
CA PRO A 194 13.32 10.01 -2.68
C PRO A 194 14.34 10.02 -1.54
N LEU A 195 14.01 10.64 -0.39
CA LEU A 195 14.88 10.66 0.79
C LEU A 195 14.87 9.31 1.52
N ILE A 196 13.72 8.63 1.52
CA ILE A 196 13.51 7.36 2.23
C ILE A 196 13.96 6.19 1.35
N ARG A 197 13.32 6.01 0.20
CA ARG A 197 13.47 4.86 -0.70
C ARG A 197 14.48 5.08 -1.82
N GLY A 198 14.99 6.32 -1.96
CA GLY A 198 16.00 6.68 -2.94
C GLY A 198 15.47 6.85 -4.37
N PRO A 199 16.40 6.83 -5.37
CA PRO A 199 16.05 6.92 -6.76
C PRO A 199 15.26 5.70 -7.24
N LEU A 200 14.61 5.84 -8.39
CA LEU A 200 13.91 4.73 -9.04
C LEU A 200 14.87 3.58 -9.32
N ARG A 201 14.45 2.39 -8.94
CA ARG A 201 15.10 1.11 -9.26
C ARG A 201 14.01 0.14 -9.69
N SER A 202 13.96 -0.13 -10.98
CA SER A 202 13.02 -1.07 -11.58
C SER A 202 13.52 -2.50 -11.43
N ARG A 203 12.66 -3.40 -10.99
CA ARG A 203 12.97 -4.81 -10.85
C ARG A 203 13.14 -5.47 -12.23
N PRO A 204 14.04 -6.45 -12.39
CA PRO A 204 14.17 -7.20 -13.63
C PRO A 204 12.84 -7.86 -14.05
N LYS A 205 12.42 -7.66 -15.32
CA LYS A 205 11.17 -8.20 -15.86
C LYS A 205 11.02 -9.71 -15.60
N ALA A 206 12.10 -10.48 -15.80
CA ALA A 206 12.07 -11.92 -15.62
C ALA A 206 11.73 -12.34 -14.16
N LYS A 207 12.20 -11.57 -13.18
CA LYS A 207 11.94 -11.82 -11.76
C LYS A 207 10.50 -11.48 -11.38
N ILE A 208 9.97 -10.35 -11.88
CA ILE A 208 8.56 -9.98 -11.70
C ILE A 208 7.63 -11.05 -12.30
N LEU A 209 7.96 -11.56 -13.50
CA LEU A 209 7.15 -12.60 -14.15
C LEU A 209 7.24 -13.94 -13.41
N ALA A 210 8.38 -14.28 -12.83
CA ALA A 210 8.52 -15.49 -12.01
C ALA A 210 7.64 -15.41 -10.76
N GLU A 211 7.68 -14.28 -10.03
CA GLU A 211 6.83 -14.02 -8.88
C GLU A 211 5.34 -13.99 -9.25
N ALA A 212 4.96 -13.33 -10.35
CA ALA A 212 3.57 -13.32 -10.82
C ALA A 212 3.05 -14.74 -11.13
N LYS A 213 3.86 -15.60 -11.76
CA LYS A 213 3.52 -17.00 -12.00
C LYS A 213 3.34 -17.78 -10.71
N GLU A 214 4.20 -17.56 -9.73
CA GLU A 214 4.09 -18.17 -8.41
C GLU A 214 2.78 -17.76 -7.72
N LEU A 215 2.46 -16.46 -7.68
CA LEU A 215 1.21 -15.96 -7.13
C LEU A 215 -0.01 -16.63 -7.81
N VAL A 216 -0.02 -16.72 -9.14
CA VAL A 216 -1.09 -17.40 -9.88
C VAL A 216 -1.18 -18.89 -9.50
N SER A 217 -0.04 -19.57 -9.32
CA SER A 217 0.00 -20.98 -8.90
C SER A 217 -0.54 -21.20 -7.49
N ARG A 218 -0.49 -20.19 -6.63
CA ARG A 218 -1.05 -20.16 -5.27
C ARG A 218 -2.51 -19.75 -5.22
N ASP A 219 -3.22 -19.78 -6.37
CA ASP A 219 -4.64 -19.43 -6.51
C ASP A 219 -4.96 -17.95 -6.16
N ILE A 220 -4.01 -17.04 -6.32
CA ILE A 220 -4.25 -15.61 -6.20
C ILE A 220 -5.14 -15.15 -7.36
N ARG A 221 -6.27 -14.53 -7.02
CA ARG A 221 -7.32 -14.08 -7.96
C ARG A 221 -7.14 -12.63 -8.37
N GLU A 222 -6.51 -11.81 -7.54
CA GLU A 222 -6.23 -10.41 -7.82
C GLU A 222 -4.76 -10.08 -7.52
N ILE A 223 -4.01 -9.66 -8.55
CA ILE A 223 -2.64 -9.16 -8.43
C ILE A 223 -2.69 -7.63 -8.53
N ASN A 224 -2.32 -6.97 -7.46
CA ASN A 224 -2.27 -5.52 -7.39
C ASN A 224 -0.85 -5.05 -7.70
N LEU A 225 -0.62 -4.48 -8.88
CA LEU A 225 0.68 -3.91 -9.23
C LEU A 225 0.91 -2.62 -8.46
N ILE A 226 2.04 -2.53 -7.77
CA ILE A 226 2.42 -1.38 -6.97
C ILE A 226 3.83 -0.88 -7.30
N ALA A 227 3.96 0.44 -7.28
CA ALA A 227 5.20 1.21 -7.35
C ALA A 227 4.94 2.58 -6.72
N GLN A 228 5.91 3.48 -6.71
CA GLN A 228 5.66 4.89 -6.46
C GLN A 228 5.03 5.58 -7.68
N ASP A 229 5.31 5.05 -8.87
CA ASP A 229 4.65 5.37 -10.13
C ASP A 229 4.84 4.20 -11.09
N LEU A 230 3.74 3.52 -11.46
CA LEU A 230 3.80 2.38 -12.38
C LEU A 230 4.32 2.77 -13.76
N ALA A 231 3.93 3.97 -14.24
CA ALA A 231 4.32 4.45 -15.57
C ALA A 231 5.83 4.73 -15.68
N ALA A 232 6.52 4.89 -14.55
CA ALA A 232 7.97 5.12 -14.52
C ALA A 232 8.79 3.83 -14.64
N TYR A 233 8.19 2.63 -14.60
CA TYR A 233 8.93 1.37 -14.68
C TYR A 233 9.82 1.30 -15.90
N GLY A 234 11.11 0.98 -15.67
CA GLY A 234 12.15 0.85 -16.70
C GLY A 234 12.81 2.15 -17.15
N THR A 235 12.30 3.33 -16.72
CA THR A 235 12.89 4.61 -17.13
C THR A 235 14.31 4.84 -16.57
N ASP A 236 14.69 4.12 -15.54
CA ASP A 236 16.04 4.10 -14.97
C ASP A 236 17.05 3.31 -15.82
N TRP A 237 16.61 2.53 -16.80
CA TRP A 237 17.49 1.76 -17.69
C TRP A 237 17.93 2.57 -18.91
N ASP A 238 16.96 3.12 -19.64
CA ASP A 238 17.20 3.78 -20.94
C ASP A 238 16.42 5.09 -21.12
N GLY A 239 15.74 5.55 -20.06
CA GLY A 239 14.92 6.77 -20.08
C GLY A 239 13.51 6.56 -20.66
N LYS A 240 13.13 5.32 -21.02
CA LYS A 240 11.80 5.00 -21.57
C LYS A 240 11.00 4.16 -20.59
N SER A 241 9.67 4.35 -20.59
CA SER A 241 8.80 3.48 -19.84
C SER A 241 8.65 2.11 -20.52
N HIS A 242 8.87 1.05 -19.75
CA HIS A 242 8.63 -0.35 -20.13
C HIS A 242 7.39 -0.93 -19.43
N PHE A 243 6.56 -0.08 -18.83
CA PHE A 243 5.41 -0.49 -18.05
C PHE A 243 4.38 -1.29 -18.88
N LEU A 244 4.01 -0.79 -20.06
CA LEU A 244 3.01 -1.46 -20.89
C LEU A 244 3.50 -2.82 -21.39
N GLU A 245 4.77 -2.94 -21.71
CA GLU A 245 5.40 -4.20 -22.10
C GLU A 245 5.43 -5.22 -20.94
N LEU A 246 5.70 -4.74 -19.71
CA LEU A 246 5.61 -5.58 -18.52
C LEU A 246 4.18 -6.02 -18.26
N LEU A 247 3.22 -5.09 -18.32
CA LEU A 247 1.80 -5.38 -18.09
C LEU A 247 1.26 -6.43 -19.08
N GLN A 248 1.62 -6.32 -20.36
CA GLN A 248 1.28 -7.32 -21.35
C GLN A 248 1.84 -8.69 -20.98
N ALA A 249 3.12 -8.75 -20.62
CA ALA A 249 3.77 -10.01 -20.25
C ALA A 249 3.18 -10.65 -18.98
N ILE A 250 2.74 -9.85 -18.02
CA ILE A 250 2.04 -10.36 -16.82
C ILE A 250 0.66 -10.93 -17.22
N THR A 251 -0.08 -10.22 -18.05
CA THR A 251 -1.42 -10.67 -18.45
C THR A 251 -1.40 -11.85 -19.42
N ASP A 252 -0.29 -12.11 -20.10
CA ASP A 252 -0.07 -13.30 -20.94
C ASP A 252 0.17 -14.58 -20.10
N ILE A 253 0.41 -14.46 -18.79
CA ILE A 253 0.52 -15.63 -17.90
C ILE A 253 -0.81 -16.39 -17.90
N GLU A 254 -0.76 -17.70 -18.14
CA GLU A 254 -1.94 -18.56 -18.08
C GLU A 254 -2.52 -18.60 -16.65
N GLY A 255 -3.86 -18.67 -16.56
CA GLY A 255 -4.58 -18.74 -15.29
C GLY A 255 -5.70 -17.72 -15.18
N THR A 256 -6.55 -17.91 -14.17
CA THR A 256 -7.72 -17.08 -13.90
C THR A 256 -7.39 -16.09 -12.78
N PHE A 257 -6.99 -14.89 -13.16
CA PHE A 257 -6.68 -13.79 -12.24
C PHE A 257 -6.95 -12.44 -12.89
N LYS A 258 -7.04 -11.40 -12.09
CA LYS A 258 -7.16 -10.00 -12.51
C LYS A 258 -5.91 -9.22 -12.08
N VAL A 259 -5.62 -8.15 -12.79
CA VAL A 259 -4.52 -7.22 -12.52
C VAL A 259 -5.09 -5.85 -12.25
N ARG A 260 -4.83 -5.31 -11.06
CA ARG A 260 -5.18 -3.94 -10.66
C ARG A 260 -3.95 -3.06 -10.71
N LEU A 261 -4.12 -1.82 -11.16
CA LEU A 261 -3.06 -0.83 -11.32
C LEU A 261 -3.22 0.24 -10.25
N LEU A 262 -2.23 0.36 -9.37
CA LEU A 262 -2.24 1.35 -8.30
C LEU A 262 -1.06 2.33 -8.46
N TYR A 263 -1.35 3.65 -8.33
CA TYR A 263 -0.39 4.75 -8.41
C TYR A 263 0.19 4.99 -9.81
N ILE A 264 -0.58 5.65 -10.68
CA ILE A 264 -0.10 6.17 -11.97
C ILE A 264 -0.03 7.69 -11.87
N HIS A 265 1.16 8.26 -12.09
CA HIS A 265 1.35 9.71 -12.05
C HIS A 265 0.57 10.38 -13.19
N PRO A 266 -0.26 11.42 -12.93
CA PRO A 266 -1.12 12.02 -13.96
C PRO A 266 -0.34 12.59 -15.15
N ASP A 267 0.82 13.20 -14.90
CA ASP A 267 1.66 13.81 -15.94
C ASP A 267 2.40 12.78 -16.80
N ALA A 268 2.41 11.50 -16.39
CA ALA A 268 3.06 10.39 -17.10
C ALA A 268 2.06 9.28 -17.51
N PHE A 269 0.76 9.56 -17.47
CA PHE A 269 -0.26 8.56 -17.78
C PHE A 269 -0.16 8.11 -19.25
N PRO A 270 0.13 6.82 -19.51
CA PRO A 270 0.26 6.31 -20.88
C PRO A 270 -1.13 6.08 -21.50
N LEU A 271 -1.52 6.87 -22.49
CA LEU A 271 -2.86 6.77 -23.09
C LEU A 271 -3.10 5.43 -23.80
N GLU A 272 -2.05 4.78 -24.27
CA GLU A 272 -2.09 3.44 -24.89
C GLU A 272 -2.59 2.38 -23.89
N LEU A 273 -2.47 2.62 -22.59
CA LEU A 273 -3.04 1.77 -21.54
C LEU A 273 -4.54 1.59 -21.69
N LEU A 274 -5.28 2.61 -22.16
CA LEU A 274 -6.72 2.54 -22.34
C LEU A 274 -7.12 1.48 -23.37
N ASP A 275 -6.35 1.36 -24.44
CA ASP A 275 -6.57 0.33 -25.45
C ASP A 275 -6.22 -1.07 -24.94
N MET A 276 -5.19 -1.20 -24.09
CA MET A 276 -4.87 -2.48 -23.44
C MET A 276 -6.00 -2.94 -22.52
N VAL A 277 -6.46 -2.05 -21.64
CA VAL A 277 -7.56 -2.33 -20.70
C VAL A 277 -8.83 -2.76 -21.47
N ARG A 278 -9.17 -2.08 -22.56
CA ARG A 278 -10.33 -2.42 -23.37
C ARG A 278 -10.25 -3.80 -24.04
N LYS A 279 -9.03 -4.25 -24.40
CA LYS A 279 -8.78 -5.50 -25.13
C LYS A 279 -8.44 -6.69 -24.25
N ASN A 280 -8.17 -6.46 -22.97
CA ASN A 280 -7.65 -7.50 -22.07
C ASN A 280 -8.46 -7.55 -20.78
N ASP A 281 -9.35 -8.52 -20.68
CA ASP A 281 -10.26 -8.71 -19.55
C ASP A 281 -9.53 -9.00 -18.21
N LYS A 282 -8.25 -9.35 -18.24
CA LYS A 282 -7.48 -9.51 -17.01
C LYS A 282 -7.15 -8.18 -16.35
N ILE A 283 -7.11 -7.07 -17.11
CA ILE A 283 -6.79 -5.76 -16.55
C ILE A 283 -8.07 -5.11 -16.01
N ILE A 284 -8.11 -4.84 -14.73
CA ILE A 284 -9.23 -4.16 -14.10
C ILE A 284 -9.29 -2.70 -14.59
N PRO A 285 -10.46 -2.21 -15.08
CA PRO A 285 -10.62 -0.83 -15.53
C PRO A 285 -10.71 0.15 -14.35
N TYR A 286 -9.69 0.13 -13.51
CA TYR A 286 -9.54 0.94 -12.29
C TYR A 286 -8.23 1.70 -12.37
N PHE A 287 -8.30 3.03 -12.22
CA PHE A 287 -7.14 3.92 -12.33
C PHE A 287 -6.98 4.74 -11.06
N ASP A 288 -5.88 4.56 -10.34
CA ASP A 288 -5.49 5.39 -9.20
C ASP A 288 -4.49 6.46 -9.66
N ILE A 289 -5.00 7.69 -9.78
CA ILE A 289 -4.31 8.83 -10.38
C ILE A 289 -4.26 9.99 -9.36
N PRO A 290 -3.20 10.12 -8.56
CA PRO A 290 -3.11 11.13 -7.50
C PRO A 290 -2.84 12.53 -8.08
N ILE A 291 -3.88 13.31 -8.29
CA ILE A 291 -3.82 14.66 -8.88
C ILE A 291 -3.24 15.68 -7.91
N GLN A 292 -3.51 15.54 -6.61
CA GLN A 292 -3.05 16.34 -5.49
C GLN A 292 -3.78 17.69 -5.34
N HIS A 293 -3.93 18.49 -6.39
CA HIS A 293 -4.63 19.77 -6.36
C HIS A 293 -5.13 20.16 -7.76
N ALA A 294 -6.03 21.18 -7.85
CA ALA A 294 -6.52 21.72 -9.11
C ALA A 294 -6.00 23.14 -9.41
N SER A 295 -5.48 23.86 -8.41
CA SER A 295 -4.93 25.19 -8.62
C SER A 295 -3.52 25.13 -9.21
N GLU A 296 -3.30 25.67 -10.40
CA GLU A 296 -2.00 25.79 -11.07
C GLU A 296 -0.96 26.49 -10.17
N LYS A 297 -1.37 27.52 -9.43
CA LYS A 297 -0.55 28.25 -8.46
C LYS A 297 0.11 27.32 -7.46
N LEU A 298 -0.59 26.26 -7.02
CA LEU A 298 -0.09 25.29 -6.05
C LEU A 298 0.55 24.06 -6.71
N LEU A 299 0.06 23.64 -7.87
CA LEU A 299 0.65 22.53 -8.62
C LEU A 299 2.08 22.82 -9.07
N ARG A 300 2.40 24.06 -9.44
CA ARG A 300 3.78 24.46 -9.82
C ARG A 300 4.82 24.23 -8.71
N PRO A 301 4.66 24.74 -7.46
CA PRO A 301 5.59 24.45 -6.38
C PRO A 301 5.51 22.99 -5.90
N MET A 302 4.39 22.28 -6.14
CA MET A 302 4.33 20.81 -6.00
C MET A 302 5.14 20.09 -7.07
N LYS A 303 5.69 20.81 -8.06
CA LYS A 303 6.41 20.26 -9.23
C LYS A 303 5.55 19.30 -10.05
N ARG A 304 4.26 19.66 -10.23
CA ARG A 304 3.31 19.05 -11.15
C ARG A 304 3.23 19.87 -12.43
N VAL A 305 3.18 19.20 -13.57
CA VAL A 305 3.17 19.86 -14.90
C VAL A 305 1.75 20.22 -15.32
N GLY A 306 0.77 19.42 -14.90
CA GLY A 306 -0.64 19.62 -15.25
C GLY A 306 -1.29 20.81 -14.53
N ASP A 307 -2.50 21.13 -14.98
CA ASP A 307 -3.42 22.07 -14.40
C ASP A 307 -4.84 21.48 -14.36
N GLU A 308 -5.82 22.22 -13.89
CA GLU A 308 -7.22 21.81 -13.83
C GLU A 308 -7.74 21.30 -15.19
N LYS A 309 -7.42 22.01 -16.28
CA LYS A 309 -7.89 21.68 -17.64
C LYS A 309 -7.23 20.39 -18.14
N ILE A 310 -5.91 20.28 -18.00
CA ILE A 310 -5.15 19.09 -18.43
C ILE A 310 -5.65 17.85 -17.70
N TYR A 311 -5.90 17.95 -16.40
CA TYR A 311 -6.38 16.80 -15.62
C TYR A 311 -7.85 16.47 -15.93
N THR A 312 -8.72 17.46 -16.14
CA THR A 312 -10.09 17.24 -16.61
C THR A 312 -10.11 16.60 -18.00
N ASP A 313 -9.24 17.04 -18.91
CA ASP A 313 -9.10 16.44 -20.25
C ASP A 313 -8.63 14.99 -20.15
N LEU A 314 -7.67 14.66 -19.27
CA LEU A 314 -7.24 13.29 -19.03
C LEU A 314 -8.39 12.41 -18.52
N ILE A 315 -9.11 12.85 -17.51
CA ILE A 315 -10.28 12.13 -16.95
C ILE A 315 -11.34 11.91 -18.01
N THR A 316 -11.61 12.92 -18.83
CA THR A 316 -12.57 12.85 -19.93
C THR A 316 -12.15 11.82 -20.98
N ARG A 317 -10.88 11.80 -21.36
CA ARG A 317 -10.33 10.79 -22.30
C ARG A 317 -10.45 9.37 -21.74
N ILE A 318 -10.12 9.17 -20.46
CA ILE A 318 -10.25 7.85 -19.80
C ILE A 318 -11.71 7.39 -19.85
N ARG A 319 -12.66 8.22 -19.45
CA ARG A 319 -14.08 7.87 -19.45
C ARG A 319 -14.69 7.70 -20.83
N THR A 320 -14.21 8.46 -21.81
CA THR A 320 -14.63 8.28 -23.21
C THR A 320 -14.19 6.94 -23.77
N ALA A 321 -12.96 6.51 -23.46
CA ALA A 321 -12.42 5.23 -23.90
C ALA A 321 -13.00 4.04 -23.14
N LEU A 322 -13.31 4.23 -21.85
CA LEU A 322 -13.76 3.20 -20.90
C LEU A 322 -14.90 3.75 -20.02
N PRO A 323 -16.14 3.79 -20.52
CA PRO A 323 -17.27 4.45 -19.83
C PRO A 323 -17.58 3.89 -18.43
N GLU A 324 -17.31 2.61 -18.20
CA GLU A 324 -17.55 1.95 -16.91
C GLU A 324 -16.33 1.93 -15.99
N CYS A 325 -15.24 2.64 -16.34
CA CYS A 325 -14.04 2.65 -15.51
C CYS A 325 -14.27 3.32 -14.14
N VAL A 326 -13.48 2.91 -13.19
CA VAL A 326 -13.36 3.56 -11.88
C VAL A 326 -12.11 4.43 -11.87
N ILE A 327 -12.25 5.67 -11.43
CA ILE A 327 -11.13 6.59 -11.21
C ILE A 327 -11.06 6.94 -9.74
N ARG A 328 -9.92 6.63 -9.15
CA ARG A 328 -9.51 7.04 -7.80
C ARG A 328 -8.52 8.19 -7.91
N THR A 329 -8.61 9.15 -7.00
CA THR A 329 -7.63 10.23 -6.90
C THR A 329 -7.23 10.48 -5.45
N THR A 330 -6.20 11.30 -5.28
CA THR A 330 -5.75 11.79 -3.98
C THR A 330 -5.58 13.29 -4.05
N ILE A 331 -6.12 14.00 -3.05
CA ILE A 331 -6.07 15.45 -2.93
C ILE A 331 -5.32 15.84 -1.66
N MET A 332 -4.42 16.79 -1.76
CA MET A 332 -3.67 17.38 -0.66
C MET A 332 -4.22 18.78 -0.35
N LEU A 333 -4.47 19.06 0.91
CA LEU A 333 -4.97 20.35 1.40
C LEU A 333 -3.97 20.94 2.40
N GLY A 334 -3.92 22.29 2.46
CA GLY A 334 -3.00 22.98 3.36
C GLY A 334 -1.56 23.02 2.86
N PHE A 335 -1.34 22.88 1.57
CA PHE A 335 -0.02 23.14 0.99
C PHE A 335 0.36 24.62 1.14
N PRO A 336 1.65 24.98 1.36
CA PRO A 336 2.06 26.36 1.56
C PRO A 336 1.52 27.32 0.50
N GLY A 337 0.85 28.38 0.95
CA GLY A 337 0.24 29.38 0.08
C GLY A 337 -1.18 29.07 -0.41
N GLU A 338 -1.82 28.00 0.06
CA GLU A 338 -3.21 27.68 -0.26
C GLU A 338 -4.18 28.71 0.34
N THR A 339 -5.03 29.29 -0.50
CA THR A 339 -6.09 30.26 -0.13
C THR A 339 -7.47 29.60 -0.16
N ASP A 340 -8.52 30.37 0.22
CA ASP A 340 -9.90 29.88 0.11
C ASP A 340 -10.30 29.71 -1.36
N GLU A 341 -9.85 30.61 -2.25
CA GLU A 341 -10.10 30.48 -3.69
C GLU A 341 -9.41 29.26 -4.31
N ASP A 342 -8.23 28.88 -3.81
CA ASP A 342 -7.55 27.67 -4.24
C ASP A 342 -8.32 26.42 -3.80
N PHE A 343 -8.87 26.42 -2.57
CA PHE A 343 -9.73 25.35 -2.08
C PHE A 343 -11.04 25.27 -2.86
N ASP A 344 -11.69 26.39 -3.16
CA ASP A 344 -12.93 26.41 -3.95
C ASP A 344 -12.72 25.79 -5.33
N LYS A 345 -11.57 26.05 -5.98
CA LYS A 345 -11.20 25.38 -7.24
C LYS A 345 -11.11 23.86 -7.08
N VAL A 346 -10.47 23.38 -6.03
CA VAL A 346 -10.41 21.92 -5.77
C VAL A 346 -11.79 21.34 -5.52
N TYR A 347 -12.62 22.06 -4.77
CA TYR A 347 -13.97 21.62 -4.43
C TYR A 347 -14.83 21.46 -5.69
N GLU A 348 -14.86 22.48 -6.57
CA GLU A 348 -15.59 22.43 -7.84
C GLU A 348 -14.97 21.39 -8.80
N PHE A 349 -13.64 21.29 -8.87
CA PHE A 349 -12.96 20.27 -9.67
C PHE A 349 -13.38 18.85 -9.27
N VAL A 350 -13.43 18.52 -7.98
CA VAL A 350 -13.88 17.21 -7.49
C VAL A 350 -15.35 16.98 -7.77
N LYS A 351 -16.18 18.00 -7.57
CA LYS A 351 -17.63 17.97 -7.84
C LYS A 351 -17.94 17.71 -9.31
N ASP A 352 -17.21 18.36 -10.23
CA ASP A 352 -17.44 18.27 -11.67
C ASP A 352 -16.87 16.97 -12.25
N ASN A 353 -15.68 16.59 -11.82
CA ASN A 353 -15.03 15.37 -12.29
C ASN A 353 -15.58 14.08 -11.65
N ARG A 354 -16.30 14.17 -10.52
CA ARG A 354 -17.01 13.04 -9.89
C ARG A 354 -16.17 11.76 -9.81
N PHE A 355 -15.06 11.82 -9.10
CA PHE A 355 -14.23 10.63 -8.87
C PHE A 355 -15.02 9.55 -8.13
N ASN A 356 -14.85 8.29 -8.52
CA ASN A 356 -15.50 7.18 -7.82
C ASN A 356 -14.98 7.06 -6.39
N TRP A 357 -13.67 7.22 -6.22
CA TRP A 357 -12.97 7.20 -4.95
C TRP A 357 -12.01 8.37 -4.82
N MET A 358 -11.86 8.89 -3.63
CA MET A 358 -10.89 9.96 -3.37
C MET A 358 -10.34 9.85 -1.94
N GLY A 359 -9.03 9.76 -1.83
CA GLY A 359 -8.31 10.03 -0.60
C GLY A 359 -8.00 11.51 -0.44
N SER A 360 -8.08 12.04 0.76
CA SER A 360 -7.61 13.40 1.04
C SER A 360 -6.77 13.44 2.30
N PHE A 361 -5.72 14.24 2.29
CA PHE A 361 -4.87 14.43 3.46
C PHE A 361 -4.40 15.88 3.60
N VAL A 362 -4.08 16.26 4.82
CA VAL A 362 -3.48 17.55 5.12
C VAL A 362 -1.99 17.46 4.85
N TYR A 363 -1.42 18.49 4.21
CA TYR A 363 0.01 18.59 3.96
C TYR A 363 0.80 18.42 5.28
N SER A 364 1.79 17.58 5.26
CA SER A 364 2.75 17.36 6.35
C SER A 364 4.06 18.08 6.01
N LEU A 365 4.60 18.84 6.97
CA LEU A 365 5.84 19.58 6.80
C LEU A 365 7.03 18.64 6.95
N GLU A 366 7.58 18.18 5.83
CA GLU A 366 8.59 17.13 5.80
C GLU A 366 9.97 17.69 5.49
N GLU A 367 10.90 17.54 6.44
CA GLU A 367 12.30 17.97 6.31
C GLU A 367 12.98 17.39 5.07
N GLY A 368 13.84 18.18 4.45
CA GLY A 368 14.57 17.79 3.25
C GLY A 368 13.76 17.86 1.95
N THR A 369 12.43 18.13 2.02
CA THR A 369 11.61 18.36 0.82
C THR A 369 11.69 19.83 0.36
N TYR A 370 11.41 20.07 -0.91
CA TYR A 370 11.35 21.45 -1.43
C TYR A 370 10.32 22.31 -0.70
N ALA A 371 9.14 21.75 -0.43
CA ALA A 371 8.04 22.47 0.21
C ALA A 371 8.32 22.82 1.68
N TYR A 372 9.25 22.13 2.34
CA TYR A 372 9.70 22.47 3.70
C TYR A 372 10.21 23.90 3.79
N GLY A 373 10.95 24.36 2.78
CA GLY A 373 11.48 25.73 2.72
C GLY A 373 10.49 26.82 2.31
N LEU A 374 9.22 26.44 1.99
CA LEU A 374 8.19 27.41 1.54
C LEU A 374 7.37 27.98 2.69
N THR A 375 7.50 27.48 3.90
CA THR A 375 6.69 27.90 5.05
C THR A 375 7.46 27.69 6.35
N THR A 376 7.02 28.36 7.40
CA THR A 376 7.52 28.15 8.76
C THR A 376 6.59 27.18 9.50
N GLU A 377 7.08 26.54 10.58
CA GLU A 377 6.24 25.66 11.43
C GLU A 377 4.98 26.38 11.94
N LYS A 378 5.10 27.66 12.32
CA LYS A 378 3.98 28.45 12.82
C LYS A 378 2.90 28.65 11.73
N GLU A 379 3.32 29.00 10.51
CA GLU A 379 2.40 29.15 9.37
C GLU A 379 1.80 27.80 8.98
N HIS A 380 2.60 26.75 8.94
CA HIS A 380 2.13 25.39 8.68
C HIS A 380 1.05 24.96 9.69
N LYS A 381 1.29 25.11 11.01
CA LYS A 381 0.30 24.77 12.05
C LYS A 381 -1.01 25.55 11.89
N ALA A 382 -0.93 26.83 11.52
CA ALA A 382 -2.11 27.64 11.27
C ALA A 382 -2.89 27.14 10.04
N LEU A 383 -2.19 26.88 8.93
CA LEU A 383 -2.79 26.41 7.68
C LEU A 383 -3.34 24.98 7.81
N ALA A 384 -2.66 24.10 8.52
CA ALA A 384 -3.11 22.73 8.80
C ALA A 384 -4.45 22.69 9.55
N LYS A 385 -4.67 23.65 10.48
CA LYS A 385 -5.96 23.79 11.17
C LYS A 385 -7.11 24.14 10.20
N VAL A 386 -6.86 25.04 9.25
CA VAL A 386 -7.83 25.41 8.20
C VAL A 386 -8.03 24.22 7.26
N ALA A 387 -6.95 23.57 6.84
CA ALA A 387 -6.97 22.41 5.95
C ALA A 387 -7.79 21.24 6.51
N LYS A 388 -7.73 20.97 7.82
CA LYS A 388 -8.59 19.95 8.47
C LYS A 388 -10.09 20.27 8.31
N SER A 389 -10.48 21.53 8.35
CA SER A 389 -11.87 21.94 8.11
C SER A 389 -12.26 21.79 6.63
N ARG A 390 -11.36 22.18 5.72
CA ARG A 390 -11.54 22.00 4.27
C ARG A 390 -11.63 20.53 3.90
N GLN A 391 -10.78 19.70 4.51
CA GLN A 391 -10.78 18.24 4.32
C GLN A 391 -12.14 17.63 4.67
N LYS A 392 -12.72 17.98 5.81
CA LYS A 392 -14.06 17.50 6.21
C LYS A 392 -15.16 17.89 5.21
N LYS A 393 -15.09 19.10 4.64
CA LYS A 393 -16.03 19.55 3.61
C LYS A 393 -15.86 18.72 2.33
N LEU A 394 -14.63 18.51 1.90
CA LEU A 394 -14.31 17.78 0.70
C LEU A 394 -14.66 16.28 0.83
N GLN A 395 -14.40 15.68 1.99
CA GLN A 395 -14.78 14.29 2.30
C GLN A 395 -16.30 14.11 2.23
N LYS A 396 -17.07 15.01 2.83
CA LYS A 396 -18.55 14.96 2.77
C LYS A 396 -19.08 15.06 1.34
N LEU A 397 -18.45 15.87 0.48
CA LEU A 397 -18.77 15.93 -0.95
C LEU A 397 -18.48 14.59 -1.61
N GLN A 398 -17.28 14.03 -1.36
CA GLN A 398 -16.85 12.77 -1.96
C GLN A 398 -17.71 11.59 -1.52
N GLU A 399 -18.06 11.49 -0.24
CA GLU A 399 -18.97 10.45 0.28
C GLU A 399 -20.29 10.43 -0.51
N LYS A 400 -20.86 11.61 -0.78
CA LYS A 400 -22.06 11.74 -1.61
C LYS A 400 -21.82 11.28 -3.05
N ILE A 401 -20.72 11.71 -3.67
CA ILE A 401 -20.37 11.34 -5.04
C ILE A 401 -20.13 9.83 -5.13
N THR A 402 -19.37 9.26 -4.20
CA THR A 402 -19.10 7.81 -4.16
C THR A 402 -20.41 7.02 -4.04
N SER A 403 -21.29 7.39 -3.09
CA SER A 403 -22.58 6.73 -2.92
C SER A 403 -23.43 6.80 -4.18
N GLU A 404 -23.48 7.96 -4.87
CA GLU A 404 -24.19 8.13 -6.13
C GLU A 404 -23.57 7.27 -7.27
N CYS A 405 -22.24 7.18 -7.36
CA CYS A 405 -21.56 6.32 -8.32
C CYS A 405 -21.87 4.84 -8.08
N LEU A 406 -21.88 4.42 -6.80
CA LEU A 406 -22.18 3.04 -6.42
C LEU A 406 -23.61 2.61 -6.73
N GLN A 407 -24.57 3.54 -6.80
CA GLN A 407 -25.95 3.21 -7.22
C GLN A 407 -26.02 2.57 -8.61
N SER A 408 -25.03 2.82 -9.48
CA SER A 408 -24.98 2.21 -10.82
C SER A 408 -24.75 0.69 -10.79
N PHE A 409 -24.28 0.15 -9.67
CA PHE A 409 -24.02 -1.27 -9.45
C PHE A 409 -25.28 -2.01 -8.95
N VAL A 410 -26.23 -1.31 -8.30
CA VAL A 410 -27.42 -1.93 -7.70
C VAL A 410 -28.32 -2.56 -8.79
N GLY A 411 -28.81 -3.77 -8.50
CA GLY A 411 -29.63 -4.57 -9.40
C GLY A 411 -28.81 -5.31 -10.48
N LYS A 412 -27.49 -5.25 -10.44
CA LYS A 412 -26.59 -5.97 -11.34
C LYS A 412 -25.84 -7.07 -10.59
N GLU A 413 -25.27 -7.99 -11.35
CA GLU A 413 -24.50 -9.11 -10.84
C GLU A 413 -23.01 -8.90 -11.08
N TYR A 414 -22.21 -9.16 -10.05
CA TYR A 414 -20.75 -9.07 -10.12
C TYR A 414 -20.07 -10.26 -9.44
N ASP A 415 -18.86 -10.52 -9.86
CA ASP A 415 -17.95 -11.41 -9.16
C ASP A 415 -17.38 -10.67 -7.95
N VAL A 416 -17.54 -11.27 -6.76
CA VAL A 416 -17.03 -10.75 -5.48
C VAL A 416 -15.93 -11.66 -4.99
N LEU A 417 -14.72 -11.12 -4.79
CA LEU A 417 -13.64 -11.80 -4.09
C LEU A 417 -13.91 -11.72 -2.59
N ILE A 418 -14.15 -12.86 -1.96
CA ILE A 418 -14.37 -12.94 -0.51
C ILE A 418 -13.02 -12.83 0.21
N GLU A 419 -12.95 -11.94 1.18
CA GLU A 419 -11.75 -11.64 1.95
C GLU A 419 -11.85 -12.19 3.38
N GLU A 420 -13.04 -12.08 4.00
CA GLU A 420 -13.25 -12.45 5.39
C GLU A 420 -14.67 -12.98 5.61
N LEU A 421 -14.83 -13.88 6.58
CA LEU A 421 -16.14 -14.32 7.07
C LEU A 421 -16.47 -13.57 8.36
N VAL A 422 -17.75 -13.20 8.52
CA VAL A 422 -18.23 -12.63 9.78
C VAL A 422 -18.60 -13.78 10.73
N GLU A 423 -17.89 -13.87 11.85
CA GLU A 423 -18.04 -14.96 12.80
C GLU A 423 -19.46 -15.03 13.35
N GLY A 424 -20.07 -16.22 13.29
CA GLY A 424 -21.42 -16.47 13.79
C GLY A 424 -22.56 -16.02 12.88
N GLU A 425 -22.27 -15.47 11.69
CA GLU A 425 -23.28 -14.94 10.77
C GLU A 425 -23.15 -15.58 9.38
N ASP A 426 -24.25 -15.65 8.64
CA ASP A 426 -24.26 -16.04 7.23
C ASP A 426 -23.82 -14.86 6.33
N LEU A 427 -22.74 -14.18 6.71
CA LEU A 427 -22.20 -12.98 6.06
C LEU A 427 -20.71 -13.13 5.76
N ALA A 428 -20.29 -12.51 4.70
CA ALA A 428 -18.89 -12.35 4.36
C ALA A 428 -18.58 -10.91 3.91
N ILE A 429 -17.33 -10.53 4.05
CA ILE A 429 -16.78 -9.27 3.54
C ILE A 429 -15.93 -9.59 2.32
N GLY A 430 -16.06 -8.79 1.27
CA GLY A 430 -15.29 -8.96 0.05
C GLY A 430 -15.30 -7.70 -0.79
N ARG A 431 -14.81 -7.80 -2.02
CA ARG A 431 -14.72 -6.69 -2.96
C ARG A 431 -15.15 -7.10 -4.36
N ILE A 432 -15.82 -6.19 -5.05
CA ILE A 432 -15.93 -6.24 -6.51
C ILE A 432 -14.72 -5.56 -7.16
N TRP A 433 -14.60 -5.70 -8.46
CA TRP A 433 -13.51 -5.09 -9.25
C TRP A 433 -13.40 -3.56 -9.07
N ALA A 434 -14.47 -2.87 -8.71
CA ALA A 434 -14.54 -1.42 -8.55
C ALA A 434 -13.98 -0.91 -7.21
N GLN A 435 -13.52 -1.81 -6.33
CA GLN A 435 -13.04 -1.51 -4.98
C GLN A 435 -11.59 -2.01 -4.84
N ALA A 436 -10.65 -1.10 -4.57
CA ALA A 436 -9.27 -1.46 -4.28
C ALA A 436 -9.11 -1.91 -2.82
N PRO A 437 -8.20 -2.87 -2.53
CA PRO A 437 -8.00 -3.35 -1.17
C PRO A 437 -7.54 -2.22 -0.24
N GLU A 438 -8.03 -2.22 1.00
CA GLU A 438 -7.61 -1.37 2.13
C GLU A 438 -7.90 0.14 1.99
N VAL A 439 -8.27 0.65 0.82
CA VAL A 439 -8.40 2.10 0.59
C VAL A 439 -9.77 2.55 0.12
N ASP A 440 -10.59 1.64 -0.38
CA ASP A 440 -11.95 1.91 -0.85
C ASP A 440 -12.99 1.26 0.07
N GLY A 441 -14.28 1.40 -0.25
CA GLY A 441 -15.34 0.68 0.45
C GLY A 441 -15.30 -0.83 0.17
N LEU A 442 -16.13 -1.58 0.87
CA LEU A 442 -16.22 -3.04 0.78
C LEU A 442 -17.61 -3.49 0.29
N THR A 443 -17.75 -4.79 0.06
CA THR A 443 -19.03 -5.44 -0.29
C THR A 443 -19.36 -6.47 0.79
N VAL A 444 -20.46 -6.25 1.51
CA VAL A 444 -21.01 -7.21 2.47
C VAL A 444 -21.90 -8.19 1.69
N VAL A 445 -21.58 -9.48 1.76
CA VAL A 445 -22.27 -10.53 1.02
C VAL A 445 -23.06 -11.40 1.96
N MET A 446 -24.37 -11.49 1.77
CA MET A 446 -25.23 -12.47 2.45
C MET A 446 -25.19 -13.81 1.70
N GLY A 447 -24.92 -14.90 2.43
CA GLY A 447 -24.92 -16.25 1.87
C GLY A 447 -24.15 -17.22 2.75
N ARG A 448 -24.33 -18.52 2.48
CA ARG A 448 -23.64 -19.60 3.21
C ARG A 448 -22.53 -20.20 2.38
N ASP A 449 -21.67 -20.97 3.05
CA ASP A 449 -20.64 -21.78 2.41
C ASP A 449 -19.71 -20.94 1.52
N MET A 450 -19.34 -19.74 1.98
CA MET A 450 -18.33 -18.91 1.34
C MET A 450 -16.96 -19.20 1.96
N VAL A 451 -15.92 -19.12 1.14
CA VAL A 451 -14.55 -19.38 1.54
C VAL A 451 -13.69 -18.16 1.19
N PRO A 452 -12.95 -17.59 2.14
CA PRO A 452 -12.00 -16.52 1.86
C PRO A 452 -11.03 -16.88 0.73
N GLY A 453 -10.71 -15.92 -0.13
CA GLY A 453 -9.86 -16.12 -1.31
C GLY A 453 -10.60 -16.68 -2.54
N LYS A 454 -11.87 -17.04 -2.42
CA LYS A 454 -12.68 -17.51 -3.56
C LYS A 454 -13.57 -16.39 -4.08
N VAL A 455 -13.90 -16.52 -5.35
CA VAL A 455 -14.77 -15.58 -6.07
C VAL A 455 -16.16 -16.18 -6.21
N TYR A 456 -17.18 -15.42 -5.86
CA TYR A 456 -18.58 -15.83 -5.98
C TYR A 456 -19.37 -14.83 -6.82
N ARG A 457 -20.29 -15.32 -7.64
CA ARG A 457 -21.25 -14.49 -8.36
C ARG A 457 -22.31 -14.01 -7.37
N CYS A 458 -22.49 -12.66 -7.28
CA CYS A 458 -23.37 -12.02 -6.32
C CYS A 458 -24.23 -10.95 -7.00
N GLY A 459 -25.49 -10.83 -6.57
CA GLY A 459 -26.37 -9.73 -6.96
C GLY A 459 -26.22 -8.58 -5.99
N ILE A 460 -25.91 -7.38 -6.47
CA ILE A 460 -25.83 -6.17 -5.63
C ILE A 460 -27.24 -5.68 -5.34
N THR A 461 -27.57 -5.57 -4.07
CA THR A 461 -28.92 -5.23 -3.61
C THR A 461 -29.07 -3.77 -3.18
N LYS A 462 -28.01 -3.18 -2.61
CA LYS A 462 -28.11 -1.86 -2.01
C LYS A 462 -26.73 -1.20 -1.85
N VAL A 463 -26.72 0.13 -1.76
CA VAL A 463 -25.59 0.93 -1.30
C VAL A 463 -25.82 1.33 0.16
N ASN A 464 -24.80 1.17 0.98
CA ASN A 464 -24.82 1.56 2.40
C ASN A 464 -23.60 2.47 2.69
N GLY A 465 -23.82 3.80 2.61
CA GLY A 465 -22.74 4.78 2.70
C GLY A 465 -21.80 4.68 1.48
N ILE A 466 -20.61 4.17 1.69
CA ILE A 466 -19.60 3.90 0.64
C ILE A 466 -19.41 2.40 0.39
N ASP A 467 -20.22 1.55 1.02
CA ASP A 467 -20.16 0.11 0.89
C ASP A 467 -21.33 -0.42 0.05
N LEU A 468 -21.18 -1.65 -0.44
CA LEU A 468 -22.20 -2.39 -1.15
C LEU A 468 -22.74 -3.53 -0.30
N GLU A 469 -24.05 -3.82 -0.42
CA GLU A 469 -24.67 -5.02 0.08
C GLU A 469 -25.03 -5.94 -1.09
N ALA A 470 -24.75 -7.23 -0.94
CA ALA A 470 -24.94 -8.22 -2.00
C ALA A 470 -25.49 -9.53 -1.45
N VAL A 471 -26.06 -10.35 -2.33
CA VAL A 471 -26.51 -11.71 -2.05
C VAL A 471 -25.81 -12.66 -3.00
N LYS A 472 -25.24 -13.75 -2.44
CA LYS A 472 -24.66 -14.85 -3.22
C LYS A 472 -25.75 -15.50 -4.09
N LEU A 473 -25.48 -15.73 -5.37
CA LEU A 473 -26.39 -16.37 -6.33
C LEU A 473 -26.20 -17.88 -6.41
#